data_2faf17157fdd266653fda3470a2f3151
#
_entry.id   2faf17157fdd266653fda3470a2f3151
#
_cell.length_a   1.000
_cell.length_b   1.000
_cell.length_c   1.000
_cell.angle_alpha   90.00
_cell.angle_beta   90.00
_cell.angle_gamma   90.00
#
_symmetry.space_group_name_H-M   'P 1'
#
loop_
_entity.id
_entity.type
_entity.pdbx_description
1 polymer ?
#
loop_
_entity_poly.entity_id
_entity_poly.type
_entity_poly.pdbx_seq_one_letter_code
_entity_poly.pdbx_strand_id
1 'polypeptide(L)'
;NELPEKDTYFCECSRKTLQQLPQGLVGSIYNQTCLEKNLKQGAMRLKANEMKLDFYDQHYGFIKIPSSQKNDFIIKRKEGFSYIFCCVIDDYLQNITHVVRGSDLTYSTPQQIFIQKKLGIISPKYMHHPILSLNEKKISKSDQGEPVIPENRFEILMQILKLLHQNIPKNIRKYNDLMTHALTFWDNNKISKSFNIAID
;
A
#
# COMPACT_ATOMS: atom_id res chain seq x y z
N ASN A 1 -13.32 -19.78 -2.58
CA ASN A 1 -13.98 -18.61 -1.97
C ASN A 1 -14.29 -17.59 -3.07
N GLU A 2 -15.55 -17.21 -3.23
CA GLU A 2 -15.99 -16.24 -4.23
C GLU A 2 -16.59 -15.02 -3.51
N LEU A 3 -16.48 -13.85 -4.15
CA LEU A 3 -17.16 -12.66 -3.66
C LEU A 3 -18.67 -12.82 -3.91
N PRO A 4 -19.53 -12.59 -2.90
CA PRO A 4 -20.97 -12.68 -3.09
C PRO A 4 -21.47 -11.67 -4.14
N GLU A 5 -22.32 -12.09 -5.07
CA GLU A 5 -22.88 -11.21 -6.11
C GLU A 5 -23.58 -9.98 -5.52
N LYS A 6 -24.28 -10.15 -4.38
CA LYS A 6 -24.93 -9.04 -3.65
C LYS A 6 -23.99 -7.94 -3.18
N ASP A 7 -22.70 -8.24 -3.04
CA ASP A 7 -21.67 -7.30 -2.56
C ASP A 7 -21.03 -6.53 -3.73
N THR A 8 -21.33 -6.87 -4.97
CA THR A 8 -20.75 -6.24 -6.15
C THR A 8 -21.81 -5.63 -7.07
N TYR A 9 -21.39 -4.77 -7.98
CA TYR A 9 -22.21 -4.23 -9.08
C TYR A 9 -21.33 -3.69 -10.20
N PHE A 10 -21.90 -3.48 -11.38
CA PHE A 10 -21.20 -2.93 -12.52
C PHE A 10 -21.29 -1.41 -12.59
N CYS A 11 -20.23 -0.77 -13.09
CA CYS A 11 -20.10 0.66 -13.24
C CYS A 11 -19.57 1.00 -14.65
N GLU A 12 -20.21 1.94 -15.32
CA GLU A 12 -19.86 2.43 -16.65
C GLU A 12 -19.15 3.79 -16.66
N CYS A 13 -18.89 4.37 -15.47
CA CYS A 13 -18.26 5.68 -15.37
C CYS A 13 -16.88 5.70 -16.02
N SER A 14 -16.68 6.67 -16.91
CA SER A 14 -15.38 6.92 -17.54
C SER A 14 -14.35 7.47 -16.56
N ARG A 15 -13.06 7.39 -16.89
CA ARG A 15 -11.98 8.03 -16.09
C ARG A 15 -12.23 9.53 -15.93
N LYS A 16 -12.68 10.19 -17.01
CA LYS A 16 -12.99 11.64 -17.01
C LYS A 16 -14.10 11.97 -16.02
N THR A 17 -15.18 11.16 -15.99
CA THR A 17 -16.28 11.31 -15.03
C THR A 17 -15.78 11.14 -13.58
N LEU A 18 -14.97 10.13 -13.32
CA LEU A 18 -14.43 9.87 -11.99
C LEU A 18 -13.47 10.99 -11.50
N GLN A 19 -12.70 11.59 -12.40
CA GLN A 19 -11.80 12.72 -12.08
C GLN A 19 -12.54 13.99 -11.62
N GLN A 20 -13.81 14.14 -11.99
CA GLN A 20 -14.66 15.25 -11.57
C GLN A 20 -15.24 15.08 -10.15
N LEU A 21 -15.15 13.87 -9.58
CA LEU A 21 -15.59 13.60 -8.22
C LEU A 21 -14.58 14.14 -7.20
N PRO A 22 -15.02 14.38 -5.93
CA PRO A 22 -14.11 14.73 -4.86
C PRO A 22 -12.96 13.71 -4.75
N GLN A 23 -11.74 14.21 -4.61
CA GLN A 23 -10.57 13.35 -4.45
C GLN A 23 -10.37 12.99 -2.98
N GLY A 24 -10.11 11.72 -2.73
CA GLY A 24 -9.81 11.18 -1.41
C GLY A 24 -8.36 10.68 -1.31
N LEU A 25 -8.07 10.02 -0.22
CA LEU A 25 -6.73 9.45 0.06
C LEU A 25 -6.34 8.31 -0.90
N VAL A 26 -7.33 7.65 -1.51
CA VAL A 26 -7.13 6.53 -2.46
C VAL A 26 -7.92 6.79 -3.75
N GLY A 27 -7.67 7.93 -4.39
CA GLY A 27 -8.35 8.33 -5.62
C GLY A 27 -9.73 8.94 -5.38
N SER A 28 -10.59 8.94 -6.41
CA SER A 28 -11.89 9.61 -6.35
C SER A 28 -12.86 8.96 -5.36
N ILE A 29 -13.53 9.77 -4.55
CA ILE A 29 -14.61 9.30 -3.68
C ILE A 29 -15.86 9.08 -4.54
N TYR A 30 -16.17 7.83 -4.81
CA TYR A 30 -17.24 7.45 -5.72
C TYR A 30 -18.64 7.63 -5.07
N ASN A 31 -19.51 8.31 -5.77
CA ASN A 31 -20.85 8.71 -5.33
C ASN A 31 -21.96 7.67 -5.63
N GLN A 32 -21.61 6.44 -5.93
CA GLN A 32 -22.55 5.32 -6.18
C GLN A 32 -23.52 5.51 -7.36
N THR A 33 -23.24 6.43 -8.29
CA THR A 33 -24.13 6.76 -9.43
C THR A 33 -24.62 5.54 -10.24
N CYS A 34 -23.86 4.45 -10.28
CA CYS A 34 -24.25 3.25 -11.02
C CYS A 34 -24.87 2.14 -10.15
N LEU A 35 -25.00 2.33 -8.85
CA LEU A 35 -25.46 1.28 -7.93
C LEU A 35 -26.87 0.77 -8.27
N GLU A 36 -27.78 1.67 -8.61
CA GLU A 36 -29.20 1.34 -8.89
C GLU A 36 -29.48 1.09 -10.39
N LYS A 37 -28.46 1.25 -11.26
CA LYS A 37 -28.67 1.11 -12.71
C LYS A 37 -28.85 -0.32 -13.18
N ASN A 38 -28.59 -1.33 -12.34
CA ASN A 38 -28.68 -2.76 -12.67
C ASN A 38 -27.91 -3.14 -13.95
N LEU A 39 -26.76 -2.53 -14.18
CA LEU A 39 -25.91 -2.78 -15.34
C LEU A 39 -25.47 -4.25 -15.35
N LYS A 40 -25.35 -4.84 -16.55
CA LYS A 40 -24.92 -6.22 -16.76
C LYS A 40 -23.45 -6.34 -17.15
N GLN A 41 -22.79 -5.21 -17.45
CA GLN A 41 -21.38 -5.15 -17.85
C GLN A 41 -20.75 -3.81 -17.45
N GLY A 42 -19.43 -3.76 -17.44
CA GLY A 42 -18.65 -2.59 -17.07
C GLY A 42 -17.55 -2.93 -16.08
N ALA A 43 -17.00 -1.92 -15.41
CA ALA A 43 -16.11 -2.15 -14.30
C ALA A 43 -16.88 -2.69 -13.08
N MET A 44 -16.39 -3.76 -12.46
CA MET A 44 -16.99 -4.33 -11.26
C MET A 44 -16.49 -3.59 -10.02
N ARG A 45 -17.43 -3.10 -9.21
CA ARG A 45 -17.14 -2.47 -7.91
C ARG A 45 -17.55 -3.38 -6.76
N LEU A 46 -16.79 -3.31 -5.68
CA LEU A 46 -17.15 -3.89 -4.39
C LEU A 46 -17.81 -2.81 -3.52
N LYS A 47 -18.99 -3.12 -2.98
CA LYS A 47 -19.72 -2.24 -2.05
C LYS A 47 -18.97 -2.14 -0.72
N ALA A 48 -18.70 -0.92 -0.27
CA ALA A 48 -17.87 -0.66 0.92
C ALA A 48 -18.68 -0.36 2.19
N ASN A 49 -20.00 -0.57 2.20
CA ASN A 49 -20.88 -0.20 3.33
C ASN A 49 -20.38 -0.74 4.67
N GLU A 50 -19.91 -1.99 4.71
CA GLU A 50 -19.41 -2.66 5.92
C GLU A 50 -17.90 -2.51 6.12
N MET A 51 -17.20 -1.78 5.25
CA MET A 51 -15.74 -1.64 5.32
C MET A 51 -15.36 -0.82 6.56
N LYS A 52 -14.50 -1.40 7.40
CA LYS A 52 -13.80 -0.67 8.44
C LYS A 52 -12.56 -0.02 7.81
N LEU A 53 -12.36 1.26 8.09
CA LEU A 53 -11.23 2.02 7.56
C LEU A 53 -10.02 1.95 8.48
N ASP A 54 -10.26 1.85 9.79
CA ASP A 54 -9.20 1.81 10.79
C ASP A 54 -8.56 0.43 10.84
N PHE A 55 -7.24 0.40 11.01
CA PHE A 55 -6.48 -0.85 11.16
C PHE A 55 -5.22 -0.63 12.00
N TYR A 56 -4.58 -1.71 12.42
CA TYR A 56 -3.31 -1.68 13.15
C TYR A 56 -2.14 -1.94 12.20
N ASP A 57 -1.20 -1.01 12.17
CA ASP A 57 0.06 -1.11 11.46
C ASP A 57 1.20 -1.40 12.45
N GLN A 58 2.10 -2.33 12.10
CA GLN A 58 3.18 -2.74 13.02
C GLN A 58 4.21 -1.64 13.27
N HIS A 59 4.35 -0.67 12.36
CA HIS A 59 5.24 0.45 12.54
C HIS A 59 4.52 1.68 13.09
N TYR A 60 3.45 2.13 12.43
CA TYR A 60 2.74 3.37 12.80
C TYR A 60 1.74 3.18 13.96
N GLY A 61 1.42 1.94 14.34
CA GLY A 61 0.41 1.66 15.35
C GLY A 61 -1.02 1.74 14.79
N PHE A 62 -1.95 2.25 15.57
CA PHE A 62 -3.35 2.33 15.16
C PHE A 62 -3.58 3.47 14.18
N ILE A 63 -3.92 3.14 12.94
CA ILE A 63 -4.21 4.09 11.86
C ILE A 63 -5.70 4.38 11.83
N LYS A 64 -6.07 5.66 12.02
CA LYS A 64 -7.44 6.15 11.87
C LYS A 64 -7.63 6.84 10.53
N ILE A 65 -8.67 6.44 9.80
CA ILE A 65 -9.01 7.04 8.51
C ILE A 65 -10.44 7.60 8.60
N PRO A 66 -10.65 8.87 8.24
CA PRO A 66 -11.97 9.50 8.31
C PRO A 66 -13.04 8.70 7.54
N SER A 67 -14.23 8.56 8.11
CA SER A 67 -15.35 7.84 7.47
C SER A 67 -15.75 8.42 6.11
N SER A 68 -15.50 9.71 5.88
CA SER A 68 -15.68 10.37 4.58
C SER A 68 -14.86 9.77 3.45
N GLN A 69 -13.81 8.99 3.77
CA GLN A 69 -12.99 8.28 2.80
C GLN A 69 -13.56 6.92 2.38
N LYS A 70 -14.65 6.47 3.03
CA LYS A 70 -15.30 5.22 2.68
C LYS A 70 -16.03 5.37 1.35
N ASN A 71 -15.69 4.53 0.40
CA ASN A 71 -16.38 4.49 -0.89
C ASN A 71 -16.20 3.15 -1.60
N ASP A 72 -17.14 2.84 -2.49
CA ASP A 72 -17.08 1.62 -3.31
C ASP A 72 -15.92 1.71 -4.29
N PHE A 73 -15.17 0.65 -4.41
CA PHE A 73 -13.96 0.65 -5.22
C PHE A 73 -13.94 -0.46 -6.27
N ILE A 74 -13.19 -0.23 -7.35
CA ILE A 74 -13.12 -1.13 -8.48
C ILE A 74 -12.23 -2.33 -8.13
N ILE A 75 -12.75 -3.54 -8.35
CA ILE A 75 -12.01 -4.81 -8.20
C ILE A 75 -11.68 -5.46 -9.54
N LYS A 76 -12.46 -5.16 -10.61
CA LYS A 76 -12.23 -5.71 -11.96
C LYS A 76 -12.60 -4.67 -13.02
N ARG A 77 -11.82 -4.61 -14.08
CA ARG A 77 -12.07 -3.84 -15.30
C ARG A 77 -12.12 -4.79 -16.49
N LYS A 78 -12.39 -4.26 -17.68
CA LYS A 78 -12.34 -5.04 -18.94
C LYS A 78 -10.95 -5.66 -19.14
N GLU A 79 -9.92 -4.93 -18.81
CA GLU A 79 -8.51 -5.32 -18.99
C GLU A 79 -7.99 -6.31 -17.94
N GLY A 80 -8.73 -6.52 -16.84
CA GLY A 80 -8.31 -7.43 -15.76
C GLY A 80 -8.70 -6.95 -14.36
N PHE A 81 -8.22 -7.64 -13.37
CA PHE A 81 -8.44 -7.29 -11.97
C PHE A 81 -7.62 -6.06 -11.54
N SER A 82 -8.11 -5.36 -10.53
CA SER A 82 -7.38 -4.23 -9.95
C SER A 82 -6.15 -4.72 -9.18
N TYR A 83 -5.11 -3.86 -9.11
CA TYR A 83 -3.90 -4.15 -8.33
C TYR A 83 -4.20 -4.59 -6.90
N ILE A 84 -5.10 -3.88 -6.21
CA ILE A 84 -5.48 -4.18 -4.82
C ILE A 84 -6.07 -5.59 -4.69
N PHE A 85 -6.90 -6.01 -5.65
CA PHE A 85 -7.49 -7.35 -5.67
C PHE A 85 -6.45 -8.42 -5.97
N CYS A 86 -5.60 -8.20 -6.98
CA CYS A 86 -4.51 -9.13 -7.32
C CYS A 86 -3.58 -9.35 -6.13
N CYS A 87 -3.13 -8.29 -5.44
CA CYS A 87 -2.28 -8.41 -4.26
C CYS A 87 -2.90 -9.32 -3.19
N VAL A 88 -4.21 -9.16 -2.91
CA VAL A 88 -4.88 -10.00 -1.91
C VAL A 88 -4.88 -11.48 -2.29
N ILE A 89 -5.12 -11.77 -3.56
CA ILE A 89 -5.16 -13.16 -4.05
C ILE A 89 -3.76 -13.76 -4.08
N ASP A 90 -2.77 -13.01 -4.59
CA ASP A 90 -1.38 -13.47 -4.67
C ASP A 90 -0.78 -13.71 -3.28
N ASP A 91 -1.00 -12.79 -2.34
CA ASP A 91 -0.57 -12.93 -0.95
C ASP A 91 -1.19 -14.18 -0.30
N TYR A 92 -2.46 -14.42 -0.54
CA TYR A 92 -3.15 -15.63 -0.04
C TYR A 92 -2.58 -16.91 -0.64
N LEU A 93 -2.42 -16.98 -1.96
CA LEU A 93 -1.89 -18.17 -2.65
C LEU A 93 -0.45 -18.46 -2.27
N GLN A 94 0.33 -17.44 -1.94
CA GLN A 94 1.72 -17.56 -1.51
C GLN A 94 1.89 -17.72 0.00
N ASN A 95 0.79 -17.79 0.77
CA ASN A 95 0.80 -17.89 2.23
C ASN A 95 1.57 -16.76 2.91
N ILE A 96 1.46 -15.52 2.39
CA ILE A 96 2.12 -14.35 2.97
C ILE A 96 1.48 -14.02 4.32
N THR A 97 2.30 -13.94 5.36
CA THR A 97 1.88 -13.64 6.74
C THR A 97 2.17 -12.22 7.17
N HIS A 98 3.13 -11.56 6.51
CA HIS A 98 3.56 -10.19 6.80
C HIS A 98 3.79 -9.43 5.49
N VAL A 99 3.18 -8.26 5.36
CA VAL A 99 3.36 -7.34 4.23
C VAL A 99 4.15 -6.13 4.71
N VAL A 100 5.37 -5.96 4.19
CA VAL A 100 6.22 -4.79 4.44
C VAL A 100 6.30 -3.97 3.16
N ARG A 101 5.88 -2.69 3.21
CA ARG A 101 5.82 -1.84 2.01
C ARG A 101 5.90 -0.34 2.33
N GLY A 102 5.96 0.50 1.32
CA GLY A 102 6.01 1.96 1.49
C GLY A 102 4.72 2.54 2.06
N SER A 103 4.84 3.63 2.81
CA SER A 103 3.74 4.36 3.45
C SER A 103 2.73 4.95 2.46
N ASP A 104 3.08 5.11 1.19
CA ASP A 104 2.18 5.55 0.13
C ASP A 104 1.01 4.58 -0.11
N LEU A 105 1.13 3.32 0.33
CA LEU A 105 0.07 2.32 0.25
C LEU A 105 -0.75 2.17 1.54
N THR A 106 -0.44 2.94 2.58
CA THR A 106 -1.12 2.86 3.89
C THR A 106 -2.64 3.00 3.75
N TYR A 107 -3.09 4.01 3.01
CA TYR A 107 -4.52 4.30 2.87
C TYR A 107 -5.30 3.32 1.99
N SER A 108 -4.63 2.47 1.20
CA SER A 108 -5.26 1.39 0.44
C SER A 108 -5.38 0.08 1.23
N THR A 109 -4.72 -0.03 2.37
CA THR A 109 -4.73 -1.24 3.22
C THR A 109 -6.14 -1.65 3.70
N PRO A 110 -7.03 -0.73 4.12
CA PRO A 110 -8.39 -1.09 4.50
C PRO A 110 -9.17 -1.79 3.38
N GLN A 111 -8.95 -1.41 2.12
CA GLN A 111 -9.60 -2.08 0.98
C GLN A 111 -9.13 -3.53 0.83
N GLN A 112 -7.84 -3.79 1.04
CA GLN A 112 -7.29 -5.16 1.01
C GLN A 112 -7.83 -6.00 2.17
N ILE A 113 -7.82 -5.47 3.40
CA ILE A 113 -8.40 -6.13 4.59
C ILE A 113 -9.88 -6.43 4.37
N PHE A 114 -10.61 -5.52 3.73
CA PHE A 114 -12.02 -5.72 3.44
C PHE A 114 -12.26 -6.85 2.42
N ILE A 115 -11.46 -6.91 1.33
CA ILE A 115 -11.50 -8.01 0.37
C ILE A 115 -11.19 -9.34 1.06
N GLN A 116 -10.13 -9.39 1.88
CA GLN A 116 -9.75 -10.59 2.64
C GLN A 116 -10.90 -11.08 3.51
N LYS A 117 -11.54 -10.16 4.26
CA LYS A 117 -12.71 -10.47 5.08
C LYS A 117 -13.87 -11.04 4.25
N LYS A 118 -14.18 -10.42 3.09
CA LYS A 118 -15.28 -10.88 2.21
C LYS A 118 -14.99 -12.25 1.61
N LEU A 119 -13.73 -12.58 1.37
CA LEU A 119 -13.29 -13.88 0.87
C LEU A 119 -13.04 -14.93 1.97
N GLY A 120 -13.17 -14.57 3.25
CA GLY A 120 -12.84 -15.46 4.36
C GLY A 120 -11.34 -15.80 4.45
N ILE A 121 -10.48 -14.89 4.00
CA ILE A 121 -9.02 -15.01 4.05
C ILE A 121 -8.51 -14.35 5.32
N ILE A 122 -7.55 -15.00 5.99
CA ILE A 122 -6.86 -14.40 7.14
C ILE A 122 -5.98 -13.25 6.64
N SER A 123 -6.17 -12.05 7.19
CA SER A 123 -5.35 -10.89 6.82
C SER A 123 -3.91 -11.04 7.32
N PRO A 124 -2.91 -10.77 6.48
CA PRO A 124 -1.53 -10.67 6.93
C PRO A 124 -1.36 -9.48 7.89
N LYS A 125 -0.26 -9.45 8.62
CA LYS A 125 0.15 -8.28 9.37
C LYS A 125 0.77 -7.26 8.43
N TYR A 126 0.39 -5.99 8.57
CA TYR A 126 0.90 -4.90 7.74
C TYR A 126 1.93 -4.06 8.50
N MET A 127 3.01 -3.72 7.84
CA MET A 127 4.02 -2.78 8.28
C MET A 127 4.36 -1.82 7.14
N HIS A 128 4.08 -0.54 7.32
CA HIS A 128 4.46 0.47 6.35
C HIS A 128 5.71 1.21 6.82
N HIS A 129 6.69 1.38 5.93
CA HIS A 129 7.90 2.15 6.19
C HIS A 129 7.82 3.51 5.49
N PRO A 130 8.55 4.54 5.97
CA PRO A 130 8.63 5.83 5.28
C PRO A 130 9.10 5.69 3.84
N ILE A 131 8.62 6.57 2.96
CA ILE A 131 9.14 6.70 1.60
C ILE A 131 10.10 7.88 1.52
N LEU A 132 11.01 7.86 0.54
CA LEU A 132 11.92 8.98 0.28
C LEU A 132 11.21 10.04 -0.56
N SER A 133 11.41 11.30 -0.19
CA SER A 133 10.88 12.45 -0.93
C SER A 133 11.96 13.50 -1.17
N LEU A 134 11.92 14.12 -2.35
CA LEU A 134 12.72 15.27 -2.73
C LEU A 134 11.76 16.42 -3.05
N ASN A 135 11.93 17.58 -2.44
CA ASN A 135 11.02 18.72 -2.59
C ASN A 135 9.55 18.33 -2.38
N GLU A 136 9.26 17.57 -1.30
CA GLU A 136 7.93 17.06 -0.95
C GLU A 136 7.30 16.07 -1.95
N LYS A 137 7.99 15.72 -3.03
CA LYS A 137 7.53 14.73 -4.01
C LYS A 137 8.20 13.38 -3.77
N LYS A 138 7.42 12.30 -3.84
CA LYS A 138 7.95 10.93 -3.78
C LYS A 138 8.95 10.73 -4.90
N ILE A 139 10.13 10.20 -4.56
CA ILE A 139 11.11 9.77 -5.57
C ILE A 139 10.58 8.53 -6.26
N SER A 140 10.39 8.61 -7.57
CA SER A 140 9.91 7.49 -8.38
C SER A 140 10.83 7.26 -9.58
N LYS A 141 10.71 6.07 -10.19
CA LYS A 141 11.47 5.73 -11.40
C LYS A 141 11.21 6.70 -12.57
N SER A 142 10.01 7.30 -12.62
CA SER A 142 9.61 8.27 -13.64
C SER A 142 10.28 9.65 -13.46
N ASP A 143 10.79 9.95 -12.27
CA ASP A 143 11.35 11.25 -11.90
C ASP A 143 12.89 11.27 -11.90
N GLN A 144 13.53 10.52 -12.79
CA GLN A 144 14.99 10.42 -12.94
C GLN A 144 15.71 9.81 -11.72
N GLY A 145 15.04 8.98 -10.92
CA GLY A 145 15.71 8.18 -9.89
C GLY A 145 16.78 7.29 -10.52
N GLU A 146 18.03 7.46 -10.10
CA GLU A 146 19.11 6.61 -10.57
C GLU A 146 18.86 5.13 -10.17
N PRO A 147 19.14 4.18 -11.07
CA PRO A 147 18.99 2.76 -10.75
C PRO A 147 19.98 2.37 -9.65
N VAL A 148 19.56 1.45 -8.80
CA VAL A 148 20.47 0.82 -7.83
C VAL A 148 21.52 0.00 -8.59
N ILE A 149 22.78 0.39 -8.49
CA ILE A 149 23.92 -0.30 -9.11
C ILE A 149 24.45 -1.34 -8.11
N PRO A 150 24.47 -2.64 -8.47
CA PRO A 150 24.89 -3.71 -7.53
C PRO A 150 26.30 -3.54 -6.94
N GLU A 151 27.21 -2.88 -7.69
CA GLU A 151 28.58 -2.59 -7.28
C GLU A 151 28.62 -1.66 -6.07
N ASN A 152 27.65 -0.76 -5.95
CA ASN A 152 27.56 0.24 -4.86
C ASN A 152 26.73 -0.27 -3.67
N ARG A 153 26.46 -1.57 -3.59
CA ARG A 153 25.55 -2.16 -2.59
C ARG A 153 25.93 -1.85 -1.14
N PHE A 154 27.23 -1.71 -0.84
CA PHE A 154 27.70 -1.38 0.52
C PHE A 154 27.31 0.05 0.88
N GLU A 155 27.61 1.00 0.02
CA GLU A 155 27.30 2.42 0.19
C GLU A 155 25.78 2.65 0.26
N ILE A 156 25.03 1.98 -0.60
CA ILE A 156 23.56 2.04 -0.62
C ILE A 156 22.97 1.50 0.67
N LEU A 157 23.44 0.33 1.15
CA LEU A 157 23.00 -0.24 2.42
C LEU A 157 23.34 0.70 3.59
N MET A 158 24.55 1.28 3.60
CA MET A 158 24.95 2.28 4.60
C MET A 158 24.02 3.49 4.62
N GLN A 159 23.64 4.02 3.46
CA GLN A 159 22.72 5.14 3.34
C GLN A 159 21.32 4.77 3.86
N ILE A 160 20.80 3.60 3.44
CA ILE A 160 19.48 3.10 3.90
C ILE A 160 19.46 2.96 5.42
N LEU A 161 20.47 2.33 6.01
CA LEU A 161 20.56 2.16 7.46
C LEU A 161 20.64 3.50 8.22
N LYS A 162 21.34 4.50 7.66
CA LYS A 162 21.37 5.86 8.22
C LYS A 162 19.98 6.52 8.15
N LEU A 163 19.31 6.48 7.00
CA LEU A 163 17.96 7.02 6.81
C LEU A 163 16.93 6.38 7.74
N LEU A 164 17.10 5.09 8.04
CA LEU A 164 16.27 4.35 8.98
C LEU A 164 16.78 4.46 10.45
N HIS A 165 17.73 5.35 10.71
CA HIS A 165 18.33 5.60 12.04
C HIS A 165 18.88 4.34 12.73
N GLN A 166 19.34 3.34 11.95
CA GLN A 166 19.92 2.14 12.51
C GLN A 166 21.37 2.38 12.98
N ASN A 167 21.78 1.67 14.02
CA ASN A 167 23.16 1.76 14.50
C ASN A 167 24.12 1.11 13.50
N ILE A 168 25.20 1.82 13.15
CA ILE A 168 26.22 1.33 12.24
C ILE A 168 27.59 1.49 12.91
N PRO A 169 28.31 0.37 13.18
CA PRO A 169 29.67 0.44 13.73
C PRO A 169 30.64 1.11 12.76
N LYS A 170 31.55 1.94 13.29
CA LYS A 170 32.51 2.69 12.49
C LYS A 170 33.57 1.83 11.78
N ASN A 171 33.78 0.60 12.23
CA ASN A 171 34.85 -0.30 11.76
C ASN A 171 34.40 -1.30 10.69
N ILE A 172 33.11 -1.34 10.33
CA ILE A 172 32.62 -2.22 9.26
C ILE A 172 33.06 -1.67 7.89
N ARG A 173 33.63 -2.56 7.04
CA ARG A 173 34.12 -2.21 5.71
C ARG A 173 33.61 -3.15 4.61
N LYS A 174 32.94 -4.26 4.97
CA LYS A 174 32.45 -5.26 4.02
C LYS A 174 30.93 -5.33 4.06
N TYR A 175 30.32 -5.51 2.90
CA TYR A 175 28.87 -5.62 2.75
C TYR A 175 28.25 -6.72 3.63
N ASN A 176 28.84 -7.93 3.61
CA ASN A 176 28.30 -9.06 4.39
C ASN A 176 28.35 -8.81 5.90
N ASP A 177 29.40 -8.16 6.40
CA ASP A 177 29.51 -7.82 7.82
C ASP A 177 28.46 -6.77 8.21
N LEU A 178 28.23 -5.79 7.33
CA LEU A 178 27.19 -4.77 7.51
C LEU A 178 25.79 -5.37 7.50
N MET A 179 25.52 -6.28 6.57
CA MET A 179 24.25 -6.99 6.48
C MET A 179 24.00 -7.84 7.74
N THR A 180 25.02 -8.63 8.16
CA THR A 180 24.92 -9.43 9.38
C THR A 180 24.67 -8.56 10.61
N HIS A 181 25.39 -7.44 10.72
CA HIS A 181 25.15 -6.48 11.81
C HIS A 181 23.72 -5.91 11.77
N ALA A 182 23.26 -5.48 10.59
CA ALA A 182 21.91 -4.94 10.42
C ALA A 182 20.84 -5.95 10.82
N LEU A 183 20.96 -7.21 10.42
CA LEU A 183 20.01 -8.27 10.78
C LEU A 183 20.03 -8.58 12.29
N THR A 184 21.21 -8.54 12.92
CA THR A 184 21.36 -8.88 14.35
C THR A 184 20.86 -7.77 15.27
N PHE A 185 21.07 -6.50 14.89
CA PHE A 185 20.81 -5.33 15.74
C PHE A 185 19.74 -4.41 15.20
N TRP A 186 18.88 -4.93 14.32
CA TRP A 186 17.76 -4.18 13.77
C TRP A 186 16.77 -3.74 14.85
N ASP A 187 16.38 -2.47 14.83
CA ASP A 187 15.42 -1.91 15.79
C ASP A 187 14.34 -1.10 15.07
N ASN A 188 13.14 -1.66 14.97
CA ASN A 188 11.99 -1.00 14.36
C ASN A 188 11.61 0.32 15.05
N ASN A 189 11.93 0.49 16.35
CA ASN A 189 11.57 1.69 17.09
C ASN A 189 12.38 2.92 16.67
N LYS A 190 13.52 2.72 16.01
CA LYS A 190 14.35 3.80 15.48
C LYS A 190 13.87 4.39 14.18
N ILE A 191 13.07 3.63 13.42
CA ILE A 191 12.51 4.11 12.15
C ILE A 191 11.60 5.30 12.42
N SER A 192 11.74 6.38 11.63
CA SER A 192 10.92 7.58 11.74
C SER A 192 9.43 7.26 11.64
N LYS A 193 8.62 7.86 12.50
CA LYS A 193 7.15 7.81 12.42
C LYS A 193 6.56 8.78 11.39
N SER A 194 7.37 9.52 10.66
CA SER A 194 6.93 10.28 9.50
C SER A 194 6.61 9.35 8.33
N PHE A 195 5.60 9.65 7.54
CA PHE A 195 5.31 8.90 6.30
C PHE A 195 6.39 9.13 5.22
N ASN A 196 7.08 10.25 5.29
CA ASN A 196 8.13 10.62 4.33
C ASN A 196 9.42 10.97 5.06
N ILE A 197 10.54 10.63 4.44
CA ILE A 197 11.88 11.10 4.81
C ILE A 197 12.34 12.00 3.67
N ALA A 198 12.51 13.30 3.95
CA ALA A 198 13.09 14.23 3.00
C ALA A 198 14.58 13.91 2.83
N ILE A 199 15.04 13.95 1.59
CA ILE A 199 16.46 13.91 1.25
C ILE A 199 16.81 15.18 0.47
N ASP A 200 18.00 15.72 0.72
CA ASP A 200 18.55 16.92 0.08
C ASP A 200 19.20 16.57 -1.27
#